data_cc9ce2e93e6c05f4887b457d58bba83b
#
_entry.id   cc9ce2e93e6c05f4887b457d58bba83b
#
_cell.length_a   1.000
_cell.length_b   1.000
_cell.length_c   1.000
_cell.angle_alpha   90.00
_cell.angle_beta   90.00
_cell.angle_gamma   90.00
#
_symmetry.space_group_name_H-M   'P 1'
#
loop_
_entity.id
_entity.type
_entity.pdbx_description
1 polymer ?
#
loop_
_entity_poly.entity_id
_entity_poly.type
_entity_poly.pdbx_seq_one_letter_code
_entity_poly.pdbx_strand_id
1 'polypeptide(L)'
;MRIAGIDAGGTKTDFLLCDENGQRLSFLTLGSANPNDVGIDACVSLLTRGLSELCSDGAPDAVFAGVSGGGYGEYASRIKLALSSLYPHSVIENGPDAVNLIYCSSRIDDFESSVASLICGTGTAVFIESKRGLFRRFGWGHLFDNGGSGYDFGRDALRALLDAEERPSSDLSTPLFSLLKEKLGMSAHDAIPSLYRGGKPYIASFAPLVFEALRQGDPLACSILDLNTDILASRLALVKAEIGNIDEVVCAGGLFKAPEFLESLSSKTDLRLFVPDVQPVVGACRRALRLLR
;
A
#
# COMPACT_ATOMS: atom_id res chain seq x y z
N MET A 1 -15.92 25.85 1.44
CA MET A 1 -15.11 25.35 0.29
C MET A 1 -15.57 23.95 -0.07
N ARG A 2 -15.37 23.55 -1.32
CA ARG A 2 -15.67 22.19 -1.83
C ARG A 2 -14.37 21.51 -2.20
N ILE A 3 -14.01 20.47 -1.48
CA ILE A 3 -12.71 19.80 -1.60
C ILE A 3 -12.94 18.38 -2.11
N ALA A 4 -12.34 18.02 -3.23
CA ALA A 4 -12.47 16.70 -3.80
C ALA A 4 -11.16 15.88 -3.67
N GLY A 5 -11.30 14.66 -3.19
CA GLY A 5 -10.23 13.67 -3.12
C GLY A 5 -10.55 12.47 -4.01
N ILE A 6 -9.53 11.91 -4.65
CA ILE A 6 -9.62 10.69 -5.45
C ILE A 6 -8.56 9.70 -4.97
N ASP A 7 -8.99 8.46 -4.70
CA ASP A 7 -8.10 7.33 -4.39
C ASP A 7 -8.31 6.25 -5.44
N ALA A 8 -7.42 6.22 -6.43
CA ALA A 8 -7.55 5.38 -7.60
C ALA A 8 -6.60 4.18 -7.53
N GLY A 9 -7.16 3.01 -7.30
CA GLY A 9 -6.43 1.74 -7.19
C GLY A 9 -6.63 0.78 -8.35
N GLY A 10 -5.99 -0.38 -8.26
CA GLY A 10 -6.10 -1.45 -9.26
C GLY A 10 -7.41 -2.26 -9.20
N THR A 11 -8.25 -2.05 -8.18
CA THR A 11 -9.53 -2.78 -8.03
C THR A 11 -10.72 -1.84 -8.06
N LYS A 12 -10.60 -0.70 -7.40
CA LYS A 12 -11.64 0.33 -7.28
C LYS A 12 -11.03 1.72 -7.26
N THR A 13 -11.86 2.72 -7.50
CA THR A 13 -11.55 4.14 -7.35
C THR A 13 -12.61 4.78 -6.47
N ASP A 14 -12.19 5.32 -5.33
CA ASP A 14 -13.04 6.04 -4.41
C ASP A 14 -12.90 7.55 -4.66
N PHE A 15 -14.05 8.25 -4.68
CA PHE A 15 -14.16 9.69 -4.83
C PHE A 15 -14.88 10.24 -3.61
N LEU A 16 -14.34 11.30 -3.01
CA LEU A 16 -14.93 11.97 -1.86
C LEU A 16 -14.97 13.47 -2.10
N LEU A 17 -16.13 14.08 -1.88
CA LEU A 17 -16.30 15.51 -1.78
C LEU A 17 -16.60 15.87 -0.34
N CYS A 18 -15.88 16.82 0.22
CA CYS A 18 -16.08 17.34 1.57
C CYS A 18 -16.01 18.86 1.61
N ASP A 19 -16.44 19.44 2.71
CA ASP A 19 -16.20 20.85 3.03
C ASP A 19 -14.79 21.05 3.64
N GLU A 20 -14.46 22.31 3.97
CA GLU A 20 -13.18 22.68 4.60
C GLU A 20 -12.98 22.11 6.00
N ASN A 21 -14.04 21.64 6.66
CA ASN A 21 -13.99 20.99 7.97
C ASN A 21 -13.88 19.46 7.87
N GLY A 22 -13.86 18.93 6.63
CA GLY A 22 -13.82 17.49 6.38
C GLY A 22 -15.19 16.81 6.46
N GLN A 23 -16.30 17.57 6.54
CA GLN A 23 -17.64 17.01 6.52
C GLN A 23 -17.94 16.49 5.11
N ARG A 24 -18.31 15.22 5.01
CA ARG A 24 -18.63 14.56 3.75
C ARG A 24 -19.89 15.19 3.11
N LEU A 25 -19.75 15.65 1.89
CA LEU A 25 -20.85 16.18 1.05
C LEU A 25 -21.34 15.11 0.07
N SER A 26 -20.42 14.38 -0.59
CA SER A 26 -20.75 13.31 -1.54
C SER A 26 -19.66 12.23 -1.54
N PHE A 27 -20.01 11.02 -1.98
CA PHE A 27 -19.07 9.91 -2.13
C PHE A 27 -19.51 9.00 -3.27
N LEU A 28 -18.56 8.52 -4.06
CA LEU A 28 -18.78 7.63 -5.19
C LEU A 28 -17.66 6.59 -5.25
N THR A 29 -17.99 5.36 -5.58
CA THR A 29 -17.00 4.31 -5.89
C THR A 29 -17.22 3.81 -7.31
N LEU A 30 -16.15 3.79 -8.11
CA LEU A 30 -16.11 3.22 -9.46
C LEU A 30 -15.09 2.08 -9.55
N GLY A 31 -14.92 1.51 -10.74
CA GLY A 31 -13.96 0.44 -11.00
C GLY A 31 -12.50 0.89 -10.93
N SER A 32 -11.60 0.00 -11.36
CA SER A 32 -10.15 0.27 -11.43
C SER A 32 -9.81 1.45 -12.34
N ALA A 33 -8.88 2.31 -11.90
CA ALA A 33 -8.28 3.35 -12.71
C ALA A 33 -6.75 3.30 -12.73
N ASN A 34 -6.14 2.13 -12.43
CA ASN A 34 -4.70 1.97 -12.59
C ASN A 34 -4.36 1.92 -14.09
N PRO A 35 -3.63 2.92 -14.65
CA PRO A 35 -3.37 2.97 -16.11
C PRO A 35 -2.49 1.83 -16.63
N ASN A 36 -1.76 1.12 -15.77
CA ASN A 36 -1.00 -0.07 -16.17
C ASN A 36 -1.90 -1.28 -16.43
N ASP A 37 -3.10 -1.30 -15.83
CA ASP A 37 -4.05 -2.40 -15.96
C ASP A 37 -5.12 -2.10 -17.02
N VAL A 38 -5.69 -0.87 -17.00
CA VAL A 38 -6.83 -0.50 -17.85
C VAL A 38 -6.44 0.38 -19.06
N GLY A 39 -5.18 0.84 -19.13
CA GLY A 39 -4.71 1.83 -20.08
C GLY A 39 -5.04 3.26 -19.68
N ILE A 40 -4.22 4.22 -20.15
CA ILE A 40 -4.31 5.62 -19.70
C ILE A 40 -5.62 6.30 -20.15
N ASP A 41 -6.14 5.97 -21.33
CA ASP A 41 -7.37 6.58 -21.84
C ASP A 41 -8.60 6.17 -21.02
N ALA A 42 -8.69 4.90 -20.65
CA ALA A 42 -9.75 4.40 -19.78
C ALA A 42 -9.62 4.97 -18.35
N CYS A 43 -8.39 5.08 -17.82
CA CYS A 43 -8.11 5.74 -16.55
C CYS A 43 -8.61 7.19 -16.56
N VAL A 44 -8.19 8.01 -17.51
CA VAL A 44 -8.60 9.42 -17.63
C VAL A 44 -10.13 9.54 -17.78
N SER A 45 -10.74 8.71 -18.63
CA SER A 45 -12.20 8.71 -18.83
C SER A 45 -12.96 8.39 -17.52
N LEU A 46 -12.47 7.42 -16.74
CA LEU A 46 -13.09 7.06 -15.45
C LEU A 46 -12.93 8.19 -14.43
N LEU A 47 -11.73 8.78 -14.32
CA LEU A 47 -11.45 9.85 -13.36
C LEU A 47 -12.27 11.12 -13.65
N THR A 48 -12.35 11.53 -14.92
CA THR A 48 -13.13 12.71 -15.32
C THR A 48 -14.63 12.49 -15.14
N ARG A 49 -15.15 11.33 -15.53
CA ARG A 49 -16.55 10.98 -15.32
C ARG A 49 -16.90 10.93 -13.83
N GLY A 50 -16.11 10.23 -13.03
CA GLY A 50 -16.35 10.11 -11.58
C GLY A 50 -16.30 11.46 -10.86
N LEU A 51 -15.35 12.33 -11.21
CA LEU A 51 -15.27 13.68 -10.63
C LEU A 51 -16.45 14.56 -11.08
N SER A 52 -16.89 14.47 -12.33
CA SER A 52 -18.06 15.18 -12.84
C SER A 52 -19.35 14.75 -12.14
N GLU A 53 -19.52 13.44 -11.93
CA GLU A 53 -20.67 12.89 -11.21
C GLU A 53 -20.67 13.32 -9.73
N LEU A 54 -19.50 13.21 -9.06
CA LEU A 54 -19.31 13.63 -7.67
C LEU A 54 -19.63 15.09 -7.44
N CYS A 55 -19.29 15.95 -8.40
CA CYS A 55 -19.41 17.41 -8.34
C CYS A 55 -20.57 17.97 -9.18
N SER A 56 -21.65 17.19 -9.39
CA SER A 56 -22.82 17.57 -10.19
C SER A 56 -23.47 18.91 -9.77
N ASP A 57 -23.40 19.23 -8.46
CA ASP A 57 -24.01 20.43 -7.88
C ASP A 57 -23.05 21.65 -7.86
N GLY A 58 -21.90 21.57 -8.50
CA GLY A 58 -20.92 22.67 -8.60
C GLY A 58 -19.47 22.23 -8.56
N ALA A 59 -18.61 23.05 -9.13
CA ALA A 59 -17.18 22.78 -9.21
C ALA A 59 -16.52 22.71 -7.82
N PRO A 60 -15.49 21.85 -7.64
CA PRO A 60 -14.66 21.86 -6.43
C PRO A 60 -13.68 23.04 -6.47
N ASP A 61 -13.31 23.58 -5.31
CA ASP A 61 -12.25 24.58 -5.18
C ASP A 61 -10.86 23.95 -5.38
N ALA A 62 -10.67 22.72 -4.85
CA ALA A 62 -9.44 21.97 -5.04
C ALA A 62 -9.71 20.47 -5.24
N VAL A 63 -8.82 19.81 -5.99
CA VAL A 63 -8.83 18.36 -6.25
C VAL A 63 -7.43 17.80 -6.06
N PHE A 64 -7.33 16.70 -5.35
CA PHE A 64 -6.14 15.85 -5.39
C PHE A 64 -6.53 14.43 -5.82
N ALA A 65 -5.82 13.91 -6.84
CA ALA A 65 -5.99 12.54 -7.32
C ALA A 65 -4.73 11.71 -7.04
N GLY A 66 -4.80 10.82 -6.06
CA GLY A 66 -3.79 9.78 -5.85
C GLY A 66 -4.10 8.58 -6.74
N VAL A 67 -3.20 8.27 -7.68
CA VAL A 67 -3.44 7.26 -8.72
C VAL A 67 -2.35 6.21 -8.70
N SER A 68 -2.71 4.99 -8.38
CA SER A 68 -1.81 3.84 -8.44
C SER A 68 -1.32 3.61 -9.87
N GLY A 69 0.00 3.57 -10.06
CA GLY A 69 0.61 3.44 -11.39
C GLY A 69 0.52 4.70 -12.26
N GLY A 70 -0.25 5.73 -11.88
CA GLY A 70 -0.48 6.94 -12.68
C GLY A 70 0.17 8.21 -12.12
N GLY A 71 0.90 8.11 -11.02
CA GLY A 71 1.40 9.28 -10.27
C GLY A 71 2.69 9.91 -10.80
N TYR A 72 3.26 9.41 -11.91
CA TYR A 72 4.55 9.87 -12.44
C TYR A 72 4.55 9.99 -13.96
N GLY A 73 5.48 10.79 -14.47
CA GLY A 73 5.80 10.90 -15.90
C GLY A 73 4.62 11.35 -16.76
N GLU A 74 4.52 10.76 -17.94
CA GLU A 74 3.50 11.10 -18.93
C GLU A 74 2.08 10.86 -18.42
N TYR A 75 1.86 9.76 -17.69
CA TYR A 75 0.53 9.45 -17.12
C TYR A 75 0.06 10.54 -16.16
N ALA A 76 0.93 11.00 -15.27
CA ALA A 76 0.60 12.08 -14.34
C ALA A 76 0.23 13.36 -15.10
N SER A 77 0.98 13.72 -16.14
CA SER A 77 0.72 14.90 -16.95
C SER A 77 -0.63 14.82 -17.68
N ARG A 78 -0.96 13.67 -18.25
CA ARG A 78 -2.24 13.43 -18.95
C ARG A 78 -3.43 13.50 -18.00
N ILE A 79 -3.31 12.87 -16.82
CA ILE A 79 -4.36 12.91 -15.78
C ILE A 79 -4.58 14.35 -15.33
N LYS A 80 -3.50 15.08 -14.99
CA LYS A 80 -3.60 16.48 -14.56
C LYS A 80 -4.28 17.35 -15.62
N LEU A 81 -3.86 17.23 -16.88
CA LEU A 81 -4.43 18.00 -17.97
C LEU A 81 -5.93 17.74 -18.12
N ALA A 82 -6.36 16.49 -18.07
CA ALA A 82 -7.76 16.13 -18.23
C ALA A 82 -8.64 16.65 -17.10
N LEU A 83 -8.20 16.50 -15.84
CA LEU A 83 -8.94 17.02 -14.67
C LEU A 83 -8.97 18.54 -14.66
N SER A 84 -7.86 19.21 -15.03
CA SER A 84 -7.82 20.69 -15.12
C SER A 84 -8.68 21.24 -16.27
N SER A 85 -8.81 20.48 -17.37
CA SER A 85 -9.72 20.87 -18.46
C SER A 85 -11.18 20.75 -18.06
N LEU A 86 -11.53 19.82 -17.16
CA LEU A 86 -12.90 19.67 -16.64
C LEU A 86 -13.28 20.83 -15.70
N TYR A 87 -12.35 21.27 -14.85
CA TYR A 87 -12.56 22.37 -13.88
C TYR A 87 -11.41 23.39 -13.95
N PRO A 88 -11.43 24.33 -14.94
CA PRO A 88 -10.30 25.23 -15.19
C PRO A 88 -9.99 26.22 -14.06
N HIS A 89 -10.95 26.45 -13.17
CA HIS A 89 -10.81 27.40 -12.04
C HIS A 89 -10.45 26.71 -10.73
N SER A 90 -10.40 25.39 -10.69
CA SER A 90 -10.04 24.62 -9.51
C SER A 90 -8.52 24.45 -9.41
N VAL A 91 -7.99 24.40 -8.20
CA VAL A 91 -6.60 24.00 -7.97
C VAL A 91 -6.52 22.50 -8.03
N ILE A 92 -5.80 21.95 -9.05
CA ILE A 92 -5.77 20.50 -9.30
C ILE A 92 -4.35 19.97 -9.29
N GLU A 93 -4.13 18.95 -8.47
CA GLU A 93 -2.92 18.15 -8.48
C GLU A 93 -3.25 16.67 -8.49
N ASN A 94 -2.29 15.87 -8.95
CA ASN A 94 -2.30 14.43 -8.85
C ASN A 94 -0.92 13.89 -8.51
N GLY A 95 -0.88 12.69 -8.02
CA GLY A 95 0.35 12.00 -7.63
C GLY A 95 0.12 10.50 -7.43
N PRO A 96 1.09 9.76 -6.91
CA PRO A 96 0.88 8.37 -6.53
C PRO A 96 -0.13 8.26 -5.39
N ASP A 97 -0.87 7.15 -5.35
CA ASP A 97 -1.85 6.79 -4.31
C ASP A 97 -1.25 6.78 -2.89
N ALA A 98 0.04 6.53 -2.77
CA ALA A 98 0.78 6.59 -1.51
C ALA A 98 0.71 7.97 -0.83
N VAL A 99 0.51 9.06 -1.59
CA VAL A 99 0.30 10.41 -1.02
C VAL A 99 -1.00 10.45 -0.23
N ASN A 100 -2.08 9.82 -0.72
CA ASN A 100 -3.33 9.72 0.01
C ASN A 100 -3.10 9.11 1.40
N LEU A 101 -2.28 8.05 1.46
CA LEU A 101 -1.96 7.40 2.72
C LEU A 101 -1.15 8.30 3.67
N ILE A 102 -0.14 9.02 3.16
CA ILE A 102 0.65 9.97 3.96
C ILE A 102 -0.27 10.99 4.63
N TYR A 103 -1.25 11.52 3.89
CA TYR A 103 -2.21 12.50 4.40
C TYR A 103 -3.31 11.92 5.31
N CYS A 104 -3.29 10.61 5.57
CA CYS A 104 -4.03 10.01 6.68
C CYS A 104 -3.32 10.16 8.04
N SER A 105 -2.06 10.62 8.07
CA SER A 105 -1.30 10.86 9.30
C SER A 105 -2.08 11.70 10.31
N SER A 106 -1.95 11.34 11.57
CA SER A 106 -2.47 12.13 12.70
C SER A 106 -1.70 13.44 12.91
N ARG A 107 -0.52 13.57 12.29
CA ARG A 107 0.41 14.71 12.41
C ARG A 107 0.51 15.54 11.14
N ILE A 108 -0.44 15.37 10.22
CA ILE A 108 -0.35 16.03 8.91
C ILE A 108 -0.36 17.57 8.99
N ASP A 109 -0.83 18.13 10.07
CA ASP A 109 -0.85 19.57 10.30
C ASP A 109 0.44 20.11 10.94
N ASP A 110 1.33 19.22 11.42
CA ASP A 110 2.64 19.56 11.97
C ASP A 110 3.72 19.48 10.89
N PHE A 111 3.84 20.56 10.11
CA PHE A 111 4.68 20.64 8.90
C PHE A 111 6.18 20.74 9.13
N GLU A 112 6.66 20.76 10.33
CA GLU A 112 8.09 20.70 10.60
C GLU A 112 8.64 19.27 10.47
N SER A 113 7.77 18.28 10.64
CA SER A 113 8.11 16.86 10.57
C SER A 113 7.87 16.30 9.16
N SER A 114 8.75 15.45 8.68
CA SER A 114 8.53 14.62 7.51
C SER A 114 7.63 13.45 7.89
N VAL A 115 6.70 13.08 7.01
CA VAL A 115 5.82 11.91 7.20
C VAL A 115 6.19 10.84 6.20
N ALA A 116 6.30 9.62 6.67
CA ALA A 116 6.49 8.45 5.82
C ALA A 116 5.24 7.58 5.77
N SER A 117 5.06 6.84 4.68
CA SER A 117 4.12 5.73 4.61
C SER A 117 4.84 4.43 4.31
N LEU A 118 4.41 3.35 4.95
CA LEU A 118 4.86 1.99 4.72
C LEU A 118 3.68 1.16 4.21
N ILE A 119 3.78 0.69 2.99
CA ILE A 119 2.78 -0.18 2.38
C ILE A 119 3.32 -1.61 2.39
N CYS A 120 2.63 -2.53 3.09
CA CYS A 120 2.96 -3.96 3.14
C CYS A 120 1.74 -4.79 2.71
N GLY A 121 1.62 -5.00 1.41
CA GLY A 121 0.63 -5.86 0.77
C GLY A 121 1.29 -7.03 0.05
N THR A 122 0.87 -7.32 -1.19
CA THR A 122 1.56 -8.27 -2.08
C THR A 122 3.03 -7.86 -2.32
N GLY A 123 3.31 -6.57 -2.33
CA GLY A 123 4.66 -5.98 -2.31
C GLY A 123 4.83 -5.04 -1.14
N THR A 124 6.03 -4.46 -1.02
CA THR A 124 6.38 -3.47 0.00
C THR A 124 6.89 -2.20 -0.67
N ALA A 125 6.53 -1.04 -0.15
CA ALA A 125 7.09 0.25 -0.56
C ALA A 125 7.06 1.25 0.60
N VAL A 126 8.06 2.15 0.63
CA VAL A 126 8.10 3.30 1.54
C VAL A 126 8.05 4.57 0.71
N PHE A 127 7.17 5.48 1.08
CA PHE A 127 7.12 6.83 0.52
C PHE A 127 7.29 7.85 1.64
N ILE A 128 7.93 8.96 1.33
CA ILE A 128 8.26 10.00 2.29
C ILE A 128 7.90 11.35 1.67
N GLU A 129 7.10 12.15 2.36
CA GLU A 129 6.90 13.54 2.03
C GLU A 129 7.68 14.43 2.99
N SER A 130 8.47 15.32 2.46
CA SER A 130 9.31 16.27 3.20
C SER A 130 9.32 17.62 2.50
N LYS A 131 9.96 18.63 3.11
CA LYS A 131 10.21 19.95 2.46
C LYS A 131 10.96 19.84 1.13
N ARG A 132 11.66 18.71 0.86
CA ARG A 132 12.39 18.44 -0.39
C ARG A 132 11.50 17.79 -1.47
N GLY A 133 10.25 17.49 -1.16
CA GLY A 133 9.30 16.81 -2.04
C GLY A 133 8.97 15.39 -1.61
N LEU A 134 8.33 14.66 -2.52
CA LEU A 134 7.95 13.26 -2.34
C LEU A 134 9.05 12.34 -2.86
N PHE A 135 9.45 11.39 -2.02
CA PHE A 135 10.47 10.39 -2.35
C PHE A 135 9.91 8.98 -2.16
N ARG A 136 10.27 8.07 -3.05
CA ARG A 136 10.10 6.64 -2.86
C ARG A 136 11.43 6.04 -2.39
N ARG A 137 11.34 5.20 -1.37
CA ARG A 137 12.42 4.33 -0.93
C ARG A 137 11.90 2.91 -0.89
N PHE A 138 12.70 1.97 -1.40
CA PHE A 138 12.30 0.57 -1.53
C PHE A 138 11.05 0.38 -2.43
N GLY A 139 10.60 -0.86 -2.54
CA GLY A 139 9.42 -1.17 -3.36
C GLY A 139 9.72 -1.34 -4.85
N TRP A 140 10.96 -1.73 -5.19
CA TRP A 140 11.40 -1.93 -6.58
C TRP A 140 10.90 -3.24 -7.20
N GLY A 141 10.05 -3.96 -6.49
CA GLY A 141 9.47 -5.22 -6.93
C GLY A 141 10.21 -6.44 -6.36
N HIS A 142 9.53 -7.58 -6.41
CA HIS A 142 9.95 -8.82 -5.74
C HIS A 142 11.26 -9.44 -6.26
N LEU A 143 11.74 -9.01 -7.43
CA LEU A 143 13.02 -9.46 -7.99
C LEU A 143 14.22 -8.68 -7.41
N PHE A 144 13.99 -7.44 -6.96
CA PHE A 144 15.06 -6.52 -6.54
C PHE A 144 14.98 -6.12 -5.08
N ASP A 145 13.84 -6.34 -4.43
CA ASP A 145 13.61 -6.06 -3.02
C ASP A 145 13.44 -7.35 -2.21
N ASN A 146 13.98 -7.35 -1.01
CA ASN A 146 13.90 -8.49 -0.08
C ASN A 146 13.16 -8.11 1.21
N GLY A 147 12.18 -8.94 1.59
CA GLY A 147 11.57 -8.95 2.92
C GLY A 147 10.46 -7.95 3.14
N GLY A 148 9.54 -8.33 3.99
CA GLY A 148 8.48 -7.51 4.51
C GLY A 148 7.24 -7.38 3.63
N SER A 149 7.11 -8.11 2.54
CA SER A 149 5.88 -8.17 1.75
C SER A 149 5.18 -9.53 1.89
N GLY A 150 3.90 -9.58 1.53
CA GLY A 150 3.18 -10.85 1.45
C GLY A 150 3.85 -11.87 0.52
N TYR A 151 4.46 -11.38 -0.57
CA TYR A 151 5.27 -12.24 -1.44
C TYR A 151 6.46 -12.85 -0.69
N ASP A 152 7.17 -12.06 0.12
CA ASP A 152 8.34 -12.55 0.85
C ASP A 152 7.94 -13.57 1.91
N PHE A 153 6.89 -13.32 2.67
CA PHE A 153 6.34 -14.29 3.63
C PHE A 153 5.93 -15.59 2.96
N GLY A 154 5.18 -15.52 1.85
CA GLY A 154 4.75 -16.72 1.11
C GLY A 154 5.91 -17.48 0.49
N ARG A 155 6.88 -16.75 -0.11
CA ARG A 155 8.09 -17.33 -0.67
C ARG A 155 8.92 -18.06 0.39
N ASP A 156 9.15 -17.42 1.54
CA ASP A 156 9.99 -17.97 2.58
C ASP A 156 9.34 -19.21 3.21
N ALA A 157 8.02 -19.22 3.37
CA ALA A 157 7.27 -20.39 3.81
C ALA A 157 7.33 -21.56 2.80
N LEU A 158 7.14 -21.28 1.52
CA LEU A 158 7.22 -22.30 0.46
C LEU A 158 8.63 -22.86 0.30
N ARG A 159 9.66 -22.02 0.40
CA ARG A 159 11.07 -22.48 0.39
C ARG A 159 11.36 -23.40 1.55
N ALA A 160 10.90 -23.04 2.75
CA ALA A 160 11.08 -23.90 3.92
C ALA A 160 10.40 -25.27 3.77
N LEU A 161 9.21 -25.31 3.16
CA LEU A 161 8.54 -26.59 2.86
C LEU A 161 9.32 -27.40 1.82
N LEU A 162 9.79 -26.78 0.74
CA LEU A 162 10.63 -27.44 -0.27
C LEU A 162 11.90 -28.04 0.36
N ASP A 163 12.63 -27.23 1.14
CA ASP A 163 13.83 -27.68 1.84
C ASP A 163 13.54 -28.84 2.81
N ALA A 164 12.37 -28.85 3.45
CA ALA A 164 11.97 -29.93 4.35
C ALA A 164 11.60 -31.21 3.60
N GLU A 165 10.92 -31.12 2.46
CA GLU A 165 10.59 -32.28 1.61
C GLU A 165 11.82 -32.96 1.06
N GLU A 166 12.93 -32.24 0.85
CA GLU A 166 14.22 -32.80 0.40
C GLU A 166 15.00 -33.51 1.51
N ARG A 167 14.66 -33.32 2.79
CA ARG A 167 15.38 -33.90 3.93
C ARG A 167 14.60 -35.05 4.55
N PRO A 168 15.10 -36.30 4.49
CA PRO A 168 14.38 -37.49 4.97
C PRO A 168 14.01 -37.50 6.46
N SER A 169 14.72 -36.68 7.28
CA SER A 169 14.48 -36.55 8.73
C SER A 169 13.61 -35.37 9.15
N SER A 170 13.07 -34.62 8.20
CA SER A 170 12.26 -33.45 8.51
C SER A 170 10.87 -33.83 9.03
N ASP A 171 10.43 -33.16 10.06
CA ASP A 171 9.04 -33.24 10.52
C ASP A 171 8.14 -32.38 9.61
N LEU A 172 7.36 -33.03 8.77
CA LEU A 172 6.42 -32.39 7.85
C LEU A 172 5.01 -32.22 8.46
N SER A 173 4.83 -32.49 9.76
CA SER A 173 3.55 -32.38 10.45
C SER A 173 3.39 -31.07 11.24
N THR A 174 4.37 -30.16 11.13
CA THR A 174 4.28 -28.84 11.77
C THR A 174 3.07 -28.05 11.28
N PRO A 175 2.51 -27.14 12.09
CA PRO A 175 1.36 -26.33 11.69
C PRO A 175 1.54 -25.64 10.34
N LEU A 176 2.69 -24.98 10.12
CA LEU A 176 2.97 -24.28 8.87
C LEU A 176 2.96 -25.22 7.66
N PHE A 177 3.68 -26.34 7.76
CA PHE A 177 3.77 -27.29 6.64
C PHE A 177 2.44 -27.98 6.34
N SER A 178 1.63 -28.25 7.37
CA SER A 178 0.28 -28.81 7.22
C SER A 178 -0.63 -27.85 6.46
N LEU A 179 -0.67 -26.57 6.83
CA LEU A 179 -1.45 -25.54 6.16
C LEU A 179 -0.99 -25.30 4.71
N LEU A 180 0.32 -25.30 4.47
CA LEU A 180 0.88 -25.14 3.12
C LEU A 180 0.48 -26.29 2.20
N LYS A 181 0.62 -27.56 2.67
CA LYS A 181 0.24 -28.75 1.90
C LYS A 181 -1.25 -28.82 1.62
N GLU A 182 -2.09 -28.47 2.60
CA GLU A 182 -3.54 -28.39 2.39
C GLU A 182 -3.88 -27.41 1.29
N LYS A 183 -3.31 -26.20 1.31
CA LYS A 183 -3.56 -25.18 0.28
C LYS A 183 -3.00 -25.57 -1.09
N LEU A 184 -1.86 -26.23 -1.15
CA LEU A 184 -1.25 -26.70 -2.41
C LEU A 184 -2.02 -27.90 -3.00
N GLY A 185 -2.59 -28.78 -2.16
CA GLY A 185 -3.25 -30.02 -2.57
C GLY A 185 -2.30 -31.09 -3.12
N MET A 186 -0.97 -30.85 -3.04
CA MET A 186 0.10 -31.71 -3.55
C MET A 186 1.40 -31.38 -2.84
N SER A 187 2.49 -32.11 -3.14
CA SER A 187 3.83 -31.75 -2.65
C SER A 187 4.26 -30.37 -3.15
N ALA A 188 5.16 -29.71 -2.42
CA ALA A 188 5.69 -28.43 -2.88
C ALA A 188 6.48 -28.58 -4.19
N HIS A 189 7.17 -29.69 -4.39
CA HIS A 189 7.85 -30.04 -5.64
C HIS A 189 6.89 -30.10 -6.84
N ASP A 190 5.78 -30.80 -6.70
CA ASP A 190 4.78 -30.93 -7.77
C ASP A 190 4.06 -29.61 -8.05
N ALA A 191 4.00 -28.72 -7.05
CA ALA A 191 3.38 -27.42 -7.14
C ALA A 191 4.22 -26.38 -7.91
N ILE A 192 5.53 -26.58 -8.11
CA ILE A 192 6.45 -25.62 -8.76
C ILE A 192 5.87 -25.02 -10.05
N PRO A 193 5.35 -25.80 -11.03
CA PRO A 193 4.81 -25.21 -12.25
C PRO A 193 3.62 -24.28 -12.01
N SER A 194 2.80 -24.57 -11.00
CA SER A 194 1.64 -23.75 -10.64
C SER A 194 2.05 -22.47 -9.91
N LEU A 195 3.07 -22.53 -9.06
CA LEU A 195 3.66 -21.37 -8.38
C LEU A 195 4.24 -20.38 -9.39
N TYR A 196 4.98 -20.87 -10.40
CA TYR A 196 5.51 -20.01 -11.47
C TYR A 196 4.40 -19.39 -12.31
N ARG A 197 3.38 -20.16 -12.71
CA ARG A 197 2.25 -19.64 -13.48
C ARG A 197 1.42 -18.61 -12.71
N GLY A 198 1.18 -18.85 -11.42
CA GLY A 198 0.43 -17.96 -10.54
C GLY A 198 1.21 -16.69 -10.17
N GLY A 199 2.53 -16.75 -10.27
CA GLY A 199 3.43 -15.64 -10.06
C GLY A 199 3.31 -14.97 -8.69
N LYS A 200 3.69 -13.69 -8.65
CA LYS A 200 3.76 -12.91 -7.41
C LYS A 200 2.46 -12.92 -6.57
N PRO A 201 1.26 -12.68 -7.14
CA PRO A 201 0.02 -12.66 -6.34
C PRO A 201 -0.30 -14.00 -5.69
N TYR A 202 -0.06 -15.10 -6.42
CA TYR A 202 -0.33 -16.44 -5.91
C TYR A 202 0.63 -16.80 -4.77
N ILE A 203 1.92 -16.54 -4.92
CA ILE A 203 2.91 -16.75 -3.84
C ILE A 203 2.56 -15.89 -2.62
N ALA A 204 2.21 -14.62 -2.80
CA ALA A 204 1.80 -13.74 -1.71
C ALA A 204 0.53 -14.24 -0.98
N SER A 205 -0.33 -15.00 -1.66
CA SER A 205 -1.54 -15.56 -1.04
C SER A 205 -1.25 -16.60 0.05
N PHE A 206 -0.02 -17.09 0.18
CA PHE A 206 0.41 -18.00 1.24
C PHE A 206 0.79 -17.27 2.54
N ALA A 207 1.03 -15.94 2.50
CA ALA A 207 1.41 -15.18 3.70
C ALA A 207 0.44 -15.32 4.89
N PRO A 208 -0.90 -15.32 4.72
CA PRO A 208 -1.82 -15.52 5.84
C PRO A 208 -1.60 -16.82 6.60
N LEU A 209 -1.12 -17.89 5.94
CA LEU A 209 -0.86 -19.19 6.57
C LEU A 209 0.31 -19.13 7.56
N VAL A 210 1.28 -18.22 7.33
CA VAL A 210 2.38 -18.01 8.28
C VAL A 210 1.81 -17.44 9.59
N PHE A 211 0.90 -16.48 9.54
CA PHE A 211 0.27 -15.92 10.75
C PHE A 211 -0.67 -16.92 11.43
N GLU A 212 -1.32 -17.77 10.66
CA GLU A 212 -2.14 -18.84 11.22
C GLU A 212 -1.29 -19.89 11.95
N ALA A 213 -0.18 -20.33 11.35
CA ALA A 213 0.78 -21.24 11.99
C ALA A 213 1.43 -20.61 13.23
N LEU A 214 1.74 -19.31 13.17
CA LEU A 214 2.28 -18.55 14.31
C LEU A 214 1.34 -18.63 15.53
N ARG A 215 0.03 -18.45 15.33
CA ARG A 215 -0.97 -18.57 16.42
C ARG A 215 -1.08 -19.99 16.98
N GLN A 216 -0.64 -20.99 16.22
CA GLN A 216 -0.54 -22.40 16.65
C GLN A 216 0.82 -22.72 17.29
N GLY A 217 1.69 -21.71 17.48
CA GLY A 217 2.99 -21.86 18.12
C GLY A 217 4.08 -22.44 17.24
N ASP A 218 3.94 -22.35 15.90
CA ASP A 218 4.96 -22.85 14.96
C ASP A 218 6.25 -22.02 15.03
N PRO A 219 7.41 -22.61 15.40
CA PRO A 219 8.65 -21.85 15.56
C PRO A 219 9.22 -21.35 14.22
N LEU A 220 8.93 -22.03 13.12
CA LEU A 220 9.38 -21.60 11.79
C LEU A 220 8.58 -20.38 11.33
N ALA A 221 7.27 -20.35 11.61
CA ALA A 221 6.45 -19.18 11.36
C ALA A 221 6.93 -17.95 12.17
N CYS A 222 7.35 -18.15 13.44
CA CYS A 222 8.00 -17.10 14.23
C CYS A 222 9.27 -16.60 13.55
N SER A 223 10.14 -17.50 13.09
CA SER A 223 11.39 -17.12 12.42
C SER A 223 11.17 -16.37 11.12
N ILE A 224 10.13 -16.73 10.34
CA ILE A 224 9.75 -16.00 9.11
C ILE A 224 9.24 -14.61 9.43
N LEU A 225 8.41 -14.45 10.48
CA LEU A 225 7.95 -13.14 10.95
C LEU A 225 9.14 -12.27 11.35
N ASP A 226 10.02 -12.79 12.19
CA ASP A 226 11.19 -12.06 12.70
C ASP A 226 12.11 -11.60 11.57
N LEU A 227 12.45 -12.50 10.64
CA LEU A 227 13.31 -12.17 9.49
C LEU A 227 12.72 -11.00 8.68
N ASN A 228 11.44 -11.07 8.36
CA ASN A 228 10.80 -10.07 7.50
C ASN A 228 10.59 -8.73 8.22
N THR A 229 10.29 -8.73 9.52
CA THR A 229 10.16 -7.50 10.32
C THR A 229 11.51 -6.88 10.64
N ASP A 230 12.60 -7.65 10.82
CA ASP A 230 13.97 -7.14 10.96
C ASP A 230 14.44 -6.38 9.71
N ILE A 231 14.13 -6.92 8.52
CA ILE A 231 14.44 -6.25 7.26
C ILE A 231 13.70 -4.91 7.15
N LEU A 232 12.40 -4.89 7.50
CA LEU A 232 11.61 -3.66 7.49
C LEU A 232 12.10 -2.63 8.50
N ALA A 233 12.39 -3.05 9.73
CA ALA A 233 12.92 -2.18 10.77
C ALA A 233 14.25 -1.56 10.34
N SER A 234 15.14 -2.35 9.75
CA SER A 234 16.42 -1.86 9.19
C SER A 234 16.20 -0.82 8.08
N ARG A 235 15.22 -1.04 7.20
CA ARG A 235 14.85 -0.08 6.15
C ARG A 235 14.29 1.22 6.72
N LEU A 236 13.42 1.13 7.71
CA LEU A 236 12.87 2.31 8.39
C LEU A 236 13.96 3.11 9.11
N ALA A 237 14.93 2.42 9.73
CA ALA A 237 16.10 3.06 10.35
C ALA A 237 16.95 3.83 9.32
N LEU A 238 17.18 3.26 8.12
CA LEU A 238 17.87 3.96 7.03
C LEU A 238 17.10 5.19 6.56
N VAL A 239 15.79 5.09 6.41
CA VAL A 239 14.91 6.22 6.04
C VAL A 239 15.00 7.33 7.10
N LYS A 240 14.91 6.97 8.38
CA LYS A 240 15.06 7.93 9.49
C LYS A 240 16.41 8.61 9.49
N ALA A 241 17.48 7.86 9.30
CA ALA A 241 18.85 8.40 9.26
C ALA A 241 19.08 9.38 8.08
N GLU A 242 18.46 9.10 6.92
CA GLU A 242 18.59 9.94 5.72
C GLU A 242 17.78 11.25 5.82
N ILE A 243 16.55 11.14 6.31
CA ILE A 243 15.59 12.26 6.29
C ILE A 243 15.64 13.09 7.58
N GLY A 244 16.01 12.47 8.69
CA GLY A 244 16.09 13.10 10.01
C GLY A 244 14.74 13.08 10.72
N ASN A 245 14.02 14.17 10.70
CA ASN A 245 12.82 14.39 11.52
C ASN A 245 11.58 13.60 11.03
N ILE A 246 11.63 12.26 11.16
CA ILE A 246 10.47 11.37 10.96
C ILE A 246 10.14 10.72 12.30
N ASP A 247 8.95 10.98 12.83
CA ASP A 247 8.46 10.40 14.08
C ASP A 247 7.35 9.37 13.86
N GLU A 248 6.57 9.52 12.77
CA GLU A 248 5.43 8.67 12.46
C GLU A 248 5.53 8.09 11.05
N VAL A 249 5.17 6.82 10.94
CA VAL A 249 5.03 6.09 9.67
C VAL A 249 3.59 5.62 9.54
N VAL A 250 2.90 6.10 8.52
CA VAL A 250 1.53 5.66 8.21
C VAL A 250 1.58 4.32 7.49
N CYS A 251 0.95 3.31 8.08
CA CYS A 251 1.03 1.93 7.66
C CYS A 251 -0.25 1.49 6.93
N ALA A 252 -0.10 0.78 5.81
CA ALA A 252 -1.22 0.17 5.08
C ALA A 252 -0.82 -1.13 4.40
N GLY A 253 -1.83 -1.88 3.97
CA GLY A 253 -1.67 -3.14 3.26
C GLY A 253 -2.13 -4.34 4.07
N GLY A 254 -2.24 -5.48 3.37
CA GLY A 254 -2.86 -6.68 3.92
C GLY A 254 -2.16 -7.27 5.14
N LEU A 255 -0.84 -7.07 5.28
CA LEU A 255 -0.07 -7.61 6.41
C LEU A 255 -0.42 -6.92 7.73
N PHE A 256 -0.78 -5.64 7.71
CA PHE A 256 -1.21 -4.91 8.91
C PHE A 256 -2.57 -5.35 9.47
N LYS A 257 -3.28 -6.26 8.78
CA LYS A 257 -4.47 -6.92 9.33
C LYS A 257 -4.12 -8.01 10.36
N ALA A 258 -2.86 -8.47 10.39
CA ALA A 258 -2.34 -9.40 11.38
C ALA A 258 -1.72 -8.58 12.53
N PRO A 259 -2.29 -8.60 13.75
CA PRO A 259 -1.76 -7.85 14.89
C PRO A 259 -0.30 -8.20 15.19
N GLU A 260 0.06 -9.46 15.04
CA GLU A 260 1.40 -9.99 15.29
C GLU A 260 2.46 -9.34 14.41
N PHE A 261 2.10 -8.97 13.17
CA PHE A 261 3.00 -8.26 12.26
C PHE A 261 3.29 -6.83 12.76
N LEU A 262 2.25 -6.10 13.15
CA LEU A 262 2.39 -4.74 13.67
C LEU A 262 3.16 -4.75 14.99
N GLU A 263 2.85 -5.68 15.90
CA GLU A 263 3.52 -5.83 17.21
C GLU A 263 5.01 -6.14 17.03
N SER A 264 5.35 -7.14 16.20
CA SER A 264 6.73 -7.50 15.93
C SER A 264 7.51 -6.34 15.31
N LEU A 265 6.95 -5.65 14.30
CA LEU A 265 7.63 -4.52 13.67
C LEU A 265 7.77 -3.34 14.64
N SER A 266 6.74 -3.04 15.45
CA SER A 266 6.77 -1.95 16.43
C SER A 266 7.81 -2.17 17.52
N SER A 267 8.08 -3.41 17.91
CA SER A 267 9.10 -3.73 18.92
C SER A 267 10.54 -3.52 18.40
N LYS A 268 10.73 -3.38 17.08
CA LYS A 268 12.03 -3.31 16.40
C LYS A 268 12.38 -1.91 15.87
N THR A 269 11.49 -0.95 16.03
CA THR A 269 11.71 0.44 15.58
C THR A 269 11.27 1.43 16.66
N ASP A 270 11.94 2.57 16.73
CA ASP A 270 11.58 3.70 17.57
C ASP A 270 10.58 4.67 16.89
N LEU A 271 10.20 4.37 15.65
CA LEU A 271 9.19 5.13 14.92
C LEU A 271 7.78 4.70 15.35
N ARG A 272 6.89 5.67 15.49
CA ARG A 272 5.48 5.38 15.72
C ARG A 272 4.85 4.82 14.45
N LEU A 273 4.45 3.56 14.47
CA LEU A 273 3.69 2.94 13.39
C LEU A 273 2.20 3.23 13.60
N PHE A 274 1.57 3.86 12.62
CA PHE A 274 0.18 4.30 12.68
C PHE A 274 -0.61 3.67 11.54
N VAL A 275 -1.56 2.80 11.86
CA VAL A 275 -2.53 2.26 10.89
C VAL A 275 -3.78 3.13 10.96
N PRO A 276 -4.09 3.91 9.91
CA PRO A 276 -5.22 4.82 9.94
C PRO A 276 -6.56 4.05 9.94
N ASP A 277 -7.52 4.56 10.68
CA ASP A 277 -8.91 4.11 10.70
C ASP A 277 -9.77 4.74 9.60
N VAL A 278 -9.22 5.72 8.87
CA VAL A 278 -9.87 6.41 7.76
C VAL A 278 -9.43 5.84 6.41
N GLN A 279 -10.30 5.93 5.43
CA GLN A 279 -9.97 5.52 4.06
C GLN A 279 -8.97 6.47 3.41
N PRO A 280 -8.06 6.01 2.53
CA PRO A 280 -7.07 6.85 1.86
C PRO A 280 -7.65 8.04 1.09
N VAL A 281 -8.87 7.93 0.57
CA VAL A 281 -9.56 9.04 -0.09
C VAL A 281 -9.79 10.26 0.81
N VAL A 282 -9.88 10.07 2.14
CA VAL A 282 -9.91 11.17 3.12
C VAL A 282 -8.58 11.90 3.13
N GLY A 283 -7.47 11.16 3.06
CA GLY A 283 -6.14 11.75 2.89
C GLY A 283 -6.02 12.55 1.59
N ALA A 284 -6.59 12.06 0.49
CA ALA A 284 -6.65 12.83 -0.76
C ALA A 284 -7.37 14.17 -0.57
N CYS A 285 -8.51 14.22 0.14
CA CYS A 285 -9.18 15.49 0.47
C CYS A 285 -8.30 16.40 1.33
N ARG A 286 -7.60 15.86 2.34
CA ARG A 286 -6.68 16.66 3.17
C ARG A 286 -5.53 17.23 2.33
N ARG A 287 -5.00 16.45 1.39
CA ARG A 287 -3.99 16.94 0.44
C ARG A 287 -4.56 18.06 -0.45
N ALA A 288 -5.78 17.88 -0.99
CA ALA A 288 -6.43 18.89 -1.81
C ALA A 288 -6.67 20.19 -1.04
N LEU A 289 -7.16 20.13 0.19
CA LEU A 289 -7.34 21.29 1.05
C LEU A 289 -6.04 22.08 1.27
N ARG A 290 -4.92 21.37 1.39
CA ARG A 290 -3.61 21.98 1.56
C ARG A 290 -3.13 22.76 0.34
N LEU A 291 -3.60 22.47 -0.86
CA LEU A 291 -3.26 23.21 -2.07
C LEU A 291 -3.80 24.64 -2.07
N LEU A 292 -4.77 24.93 -1.19
CA LEU A 292 -5.41 26.24 -1.04
C LEU A 292 -4.79 27.11 0.07
N ARG A 293 -3.86 26.53 0.84
CA ARG A 293 -3.14 27.20 1.94
C ARG A 293 -1.70 27.53 1.52
#